data_c7459f9a8acdd5686a7598bbdded1bfe
#
_entry.id   c7459f9a8acdd5686a7598bbdded1bfe
#
_cell.length_a   1.000
_cell.length_b   1.000
_cell.length_c   1.000
_cell.angle_alpha   90.00
_cell.angle_beta   90.00
_cell.angle_gamma   90.00
#
_symmetry.space_group_name_H-M   'P 1'
#
loop_
_entity.id
_entity.type
_entity.pdbx_description
1 polymer ?
#
loop_
_entity_poly.entity_id
_entity_poly.type
_entity_poly.pdbx_seq_one_letter_code
_entity_poly.pdbx_strand_id
1 'polypeptide(L)'
;MSFDETNLVPNAGLLPAAVLAQRLGLAELVDRRLRLARHGANSGTKALTVVGSMLAGGDSIDDVAVLRVGAAVELFDATRAPSTVGSWLRAYKWSNVRQLDGVSRELLARLWRAGAGPADLGAPLTIDLDSTIVAVHGRGKQGAAFGYTKVRGYHPQLATCAQTGQVLRCRLRGGAAGAARGAKSFLTETVSRVRHAGASGTLTVRADSAFYGRAMLLTARALKVRFSITVRQDRKVQAAIAAISEHAWTPIPYWLSTPELSGADVAEIPYVCFTGRDAVAVRLIVRRVRPTPGSQLALFTVWDYHAFVTDQDGQVLDLEADHRRHAVVEQVIAELKSAGLAHLPSGRFTANAAWLALTVMAHNLGRAVGHLAGTDLAQATAPTLRRRVFTVPGRLVRSGRTQRLRLPARWPWAAAITTALAAIQAIPLRS
;
A
#
# COMPACT_ATOMS: atom_id res chain seq x y z
N MET A 1 -6.65 -30.52 27.50
CA MET A 1 -6.60 -29.82 26.18
C MET A 1 -5.83 -30.76 25.26
N SER A 2 -6.38 -31.11 24.07
CA SER A 2 -5.75 -31.98 23.08
C SER A 2 -5.69 -31.28 21.73
N PHE A 3 -4.76 -31.68 20.86
CA PHE A 3 -4.58 -31.15 19.48
C PHE A 3 -4.84 -32.29 18.47
N ASP A 4 -5.97 -32.96 18.59
CA ASP A 4 -6.36 -34.15 17.85
C ASP A 4 -7.51 -33.99 16.86
N GLU A 5 -8.11 -32.79 16.77
CA GLU A 5 -9.18 -32.52 15.81
C GLU A 5 -8.64 -32.22 14.42
N THR A 6 -8.83 -33.14 13.50
CA THR A 6 -8.30 -33.11 12.12
C THR A 6 -9.18 -32.34 11.15
N ASN A 7 -10.45 -32.05 11.49
CA ASN A 7 -11.40 -31.40 10.59
C ASN A 7 -11.42 -29.86 10.75
N LEU A 8 -10.71 -29.31 11.73
CA LEU A 8 -10.65 -27.86 11.93
C LEU A 8 -9.79 -27.17 10.89
N VAL A 9 -10.25 -26.01 10.45
CA VAL A 9 -9.55 -25.08 9.57
C VAL A 9 -9.38 -23.74 10.31
N PRO A 10 -8.19 -23.42 10.82
CA PRO A 10 -7.97 -22.23 11.66
C PRO A 10 -8.37 -20.92 10.98
N ASN A 11 -8.09 -20.80 9.68
CA ASN A 11 -8.29 -19.60 8.89
C ASN A 11 -9.21 -19.90 7.69
N ALA A 12 -10.37 -20.50 7.93
CA ALA A 12 -11.35 -20.82 6.87
C ALA A 12 -11.84 -19.58 6.12
N GLY A 13 -11.83 -18.44 6.79
CA GLY A 13 -12.15 -17.14 6.20
C GLY A 13 -11.17 -16.66 5.11
N LEU A 14 -10.07 -17.34 4.86
CA LEU A 14 -9.21 -17.08 3.69
C LEU A 14 -9.83 -17.56 2.37
N LEU A 15 -10.89 -18.36 2.41
CA LEU A 15 -11.52 -18.93 1.21
C LEU A 15 -11.89 -17.87 0.15
N PRO A 16 -12.52 -16.72 0.47
CA PRO A 16 -12.78 -15.67 -0.52
C PRO A 16 -11.51 -15.18 -1.23
N ALA A 17 -10.42 -14.97 -0.49
CA ALA A 17 -9.16 -14.53 -1.07
C ALA A 17 -8.51 -15.61 -1.94
N ALA A 18 -8.60 -16.87 -1.55
CA ALA A 18 -8.10 -18.01 -2.32
C ALA A 18 -8.88 -18.16 -3.65
N VAL A 19 -10.22 -18.08 -3.59
CA VAL A 19 -11.07 -18.11 -4.80
C VAL A 19 -10.79 -16.90 -5.69
N LEU A 20 -10.61 -15.70 -5.13
CA LEU A 20 -10.25 -14.51 -5.90
C LEU A 20 -8.91 -14.71 -6.62
N ALA A 21 -7.89 -15.18 -5.91
CA ALA A 21 -6.57 -15.44 -6.49
C ALA A 21 -6.67 -16.48 -7.64
N GLN A 22 -7.48 -17.52 -7.46
CA GLN A 22 -7.77 -18.53 -8.50
C GLN A 22 -8.48 -17.90 -9.69
N ARG A 23 -9.58 -17.15 -9.48
CA ARG A 23 -10.34 -16.48 -10.57
C ARG A 23 -9.45 -15.54 -11.38
N LEU A 24 -8.52 -14.88 -10.71
CA LEU A 24 -7.55 -14.00 -11.37
C LEU A 24 -6.37 -14.76 -12.00
N GLY A 25 -6.24 -16.07 -11.83
CA GLY A 25 -5.15 -16.89 -12.35
C GLY A 25 -3.80 -16.47 -11.79
N LEU A 26 -3.70 -16.21 -10.47
CA LEU A 26 -2.47 -15.69 -9.86
C LEU A 26 -1.35 -16.72 -9.85
N ALA A 27 -1.65 -17.99 -9.54
CA ALA A 27 -0.64 -19.04 -9.53
C ALA A 27 -0.01 -19.24 -10.92
N GLU A 28 -0.85 -19.36 -11.93
CA GLU A 28 -0.45 -19.52 -13.33
C GLU A 28 0.34 -18.30 -13.83
N LEU A 29 -0.05 -17.11 -13.41
CA LEU A 29 0.66 -15.88 -13.76
C LEU A 29 2.08 -15.87 -13.18
N VAL A 30 2.25 -16.32 -11.93
CA VAL A 30 3.56 -16.49 -11.30
C VAL A 30 4.37 -17.55 -12.04
N ASP A 31 3.80 -18.73 -12.30
CA ASP A 31 4.50 -19.83 -12.95
C ASP A 31 4.89 -19.51 -14.40
N ARG A 32 4.09 -18.72 -15.12
CA ARG A 32 4.42 -18.25 -16.46
C ARG A 32 5.54 -17.20 -16.49
N ARG A 33 5.59 -16.29 -15.52
CA ARG A 33 6.51 -15.14 -15.55
C ARG A 33 7.79 -15.35 -14.79
N LEU A 34 7.75 -16.13 -13.71
CA LEU A 34 8.90 -16.32 -12.82
C LEU A 34 9.77 -17.47 -13.31
N ARG A 35 11.02 -17.19 -13.65
CA ARG A 35 12.02 -18.15 -14.11
C ARG A 35 13.18 -18.21 -13.14
N LEU A 36 13.08 -19.09 -12.13
CA LEU A 36 14.16 -19.36 -11.18
C LEU A 36 15.02 -20.49 -11.71
N ALA A 37 16.35 -20.37 -11.63
CA ALA A 37 17.28 -21.42 -12.02
C ALA A 37 17.22 -22.65 -11.11
N ARG A 38 16.84 -22.45 -9.83
CA ARG A 38 16.65 -23.52 -8.84
C ARG A 38 15.40 -23.23 -8.02
N HIS A 39 14.77 -24.28 -7.50
CA HIS A 39 13.56 -24.20 -6.67
C HIS A 39 12.35 -23.52 -7.36
N GLY A 40 12.35 -23.40 -8.70
CA GLY A 40 11.31 -22.73 -9.46
C GLY A 40 10.03 -23.53 -9.68
N ALA A 41 10.05 -24.87 -9.50
CA ALA A 41 8.86 -25.70 -9.63
C ALA A 41 7.73 -25.21 -8.71
N ASN A 42 6.49 -25.16 -9.22
CA ASN A 42 5.31 -24.74 -8.46
C ASN A 42 5.48 -23.38 -7.75
N SER A 43 6.10 -22.40 -8.41
CA SER A 43 6.30 -21.06 -7.84
C SER A 43 4.99 -20.36 -7.53
N GLY A 44 3.95 -20.58 -8.32
CA GLY A 44 2.59 -20.08 -8.08
C GLY A 44 2.04 -20.54 -6.73
N THR A 45 2.08 -21.83 -6.46
CA THR A 45 1.64 -22.39 -5.17
C THR A 45 2.45 -21.83 -3.99
N LYS A 46 3.77 -21.67 -4.15
CA LYS A 46 4.62 -21.06 -3.11
C LYS A 46 4.24 -19.60 -2.84
N ALA A 47 3.96 -18.86 -3.90
CA ALA A 47 3.49 -17.48 -3.79
C ALA A 47 2.14 -17.40 -3.07
N LEU A 48 1.17 -18.25 -3.44
CA LEU A 48 -0.14 -18.33 -2.78
C LEU A 48 -0.02 -18.72 -1.30
N THR A 49 0.89 -19.66 -0.97
CA THR A 49 1.17 -20.04 0.44
C THR A 49 1.62 -18.81 1.25
N VAL A 50 2.57 -18.03 0.74
CA VAL A 50 3.07 -16.83 1.43
C VAL A 50 1.98 -15.76 1.52
N VAL A 51 1.26 -15.50 0.44
CA VAL A 51 0.16 -14.52 0.38
C VAL A 51 -0.95 -14.89 1.37
N GLY A 52 -1.35 -16.16 1.42
CA GLY A 52 -2.37 -16.66 2.38
C GLY A 52 -1.91 -16.49 3.84
N SER A 53 -0.66 -16.82 4.13
CA SER A 53 -0.09 -16.61 5.47
C SER A 53 -0.12 -15.12 5.86
N MET A 54 0.28 -14.21 4.97
CA MET A 54 0.28 -12.77 5.23
C MET A 54 -1.15 -12.22 5.43
N LEU A 55 -2.14 -12.71 4.70
CA LEU A 55 -3.55 -12.36 4.91
C LEU A 55 -4.04 -12.81 6.31
N ALA A 56 -3.58 -13.96 6.78
CA ALA A 56 -3.85 -14.44 8.13
C ALA A 56 -3.03 -13.70 9.22
N GLY A 57 -2.08 -12.85 8.83
CA GLY A 57 -1.25 -12.05 9.73
C GLY A 57 0.18 -12.54 9.89
N GLY A 58 0.59 -13.56 9.13
CA GLY A 58 1.96 -14.04 9.13
C GLY A 58 2.95 -12.97 8.68
N ASP A 59 4.03 -12.81 9.42
CA ASP A 59 5.12 -11.86 9.16
C ASP A 59 6.49 -12.54 9.05
N SER A 60 6.52 -13.86 9.26
CA SER A 60 7.71 -14.72 9.14
C SER A 60 7.48 -15.87 8.15
N ILE A 61 8.58 -16.53 7.75
CA ILE A 61 8.50 -17.71 6.88
C ILE A 61 7.84 -18.88 7.61
N ASP A 62 8.02 -18.98 8.92
CA ASP A 62 7.51 -20.10 9.71
C ASP A 62 5.99 -20.05 9.87
N ASP A 63 5.38 -18.88 9.79
CA ASP A 63 3.93 -18.70 9.90
C ASP A 63 3.13 -19.37 8.78
N VAL A 64 3.78 -19.73 7.66
CA VAL A 64 3.10 -20.51 6.61
C VAL A 64 2.66 -21.89 7.12
N ALA A 65 3.25 -22.38 8.22
CA ALA A 65 2.87 -23.65 8.84
C ALA A 65 1.41 -23.67 9.30
N VAL A 66 0.83 -22.51 9.68
CA VAL A 66 -0.57 -22.39 10.10
C VAL A 66 -1.55 -22.81 9.00
N LEU A 67 -1.17 -22.67 7.73
CA LEU A 67 -2.00 -23.07 6.59
C LEU A 67 -1.94 -24.59 6.31
N ARG A 68 -1.20 -25.35 7.13
CA ARG A 68 -0.95 -26.78 6.94
C ARG A 68 -1.47 -27.66 8.08
N VAL A 69 -2.23 -27.09 9.00
CA VAL A 69 -2.77 -27.81 10.15
C VAL A 69 -4.24 -28.17 9.95
N GLY A 70 -4.67 -29.26 10.55
CA GLY A 70 -6.03 -29.79 10.44
C GLY A 70 -6.47 -29.97 8.99
N ALA A 71 -7.71 -29.63 8.67
CA ALA A 71 -8.27 -29.70 7.33
C ALA A 71 -7.87 -28.52 6.43
N ALA A 72 -7.00 -27.62 6.87
CA ALA A 72 -6.57 -26.50 6.02
C ALA A 72 -5.84 -26.98 4.75
N VAL A 73 -5.10 -28.10 4.82
CA VAL A 73 -4.43 -28.70 3.65
C VAL A 73 -5.41 -29.19 2.58
N GLU A 74 -6.63 -29.50 2.95
CA GLU A 74 -7.68 -29.97 2.03
C GLU A 74 -8.44 -28.78 1.41
N LEU A 75 -8.54 -27.68 2.17
CA LEU A 75 -9.23 -26.47 1.72
C LEU A 75 -8.32 -25.59 0.84
N PHE A 76 -7.02 -25.52 1.20
CA PHE A 76 -6.02 -24.70 0.51
C PHE A 76 -4.98 -25.59 -0.16
N ASP A 77 -5.37 -26.28 -1.22
CA ASP A 77 -4.58 -27.28 -1.93
C ASP A 77 -3.10 -26.90 -2.03
N ALA A 78 -2.24 -27.88 -1.74
CA ALA A 78 -0.78 -27.86 -1.95
C ALA A 78 0.02 -26.78 -1.21
N THR A 79 -0.43 -26.26 -0.04
CA THR A 79 0.37 -25.33 0.78
C THR A 79 1.78 -25.88 1.09
N ARG A 80 2.79 -25.02 1.01
CA ARG A 80 4.21 -25.42 1.08
C ARG A 80 4.81 -25.22 2.47
N ALA A 81 5.74 -26.11 2.85
CA ALA A 81 6.43 -26.04 4.13
C ALA A 81 7.34 -24.79 4.22
N PRO A 82 7.61 -24.27 5.43
CA PRO A 82 8.51 -23.14 5.65
C PRO A 82 9.88 -23.30 4.98
N SER A 83 10.49 -24.49 5.09
CA SER A 83 11.79 -24.80 4.47
C SER A 83 11.76 -24.65 2.94
N THR A 84 10.67 -25.09 2.30
CA THR A 84 10.46 -24.97 0.86
C THR A 84 10.31 -23.50 0.44
N VAL A 85 9.52 -22.72 1.18
CA VAL A 85 9.32 -21.28 0.95
C VAL A 85 10.65 -20.53 1.15
N GLY A 86 11.37 -20.82 2.22
CA GLY A 86 12.67 -20.21 2.52
C GLY A 86 13.71 -20.48 1.42
N SER A 87 13.80 -21.72 0.93
CA SER A 87 14.71 -22.09 -0.16
C SER A 87 14.32 -21.40 -1.47
N TRP A 88 13.04 -21.34 -1.78
CA TRP A 88 12.50 -20.63 -2.95
C TRP A 88 12.82 -19.14 -2.92
N LEU A 89 12.58 -18.43 -1.81
CA LEU A 89 12.90 -17.00 -1.66
C LEU A 89 14.41 -16.74 -1.80
N ARG A 90 15.26 -17.60 -1.22
CA ARG A 90 16.72 -17.46 -1.34
C ARG A 90 17.27 -17.69 -2.75
N ALA A 91 16.48 -18.30 -3.65
CA ALA A 91 16.89 -18.53 -5.04
C ALA A 91 16.71 -17.28 -5.94
N TYR A 92 16.02 -16.24 -5.47
CA TYR A 92 15.78 -15.04 -6.28
C TYR A 92 17.07 -14.28 -6.57
N LYS A 93 17.21 -13.91 -7.85
CA LYS A 93 18.15 -12.91 -8.37
C LYS A 93 17.39 -11.62 -8.70
N TRP A 94 18.08 -10.57 -9.09
CA TRP A 94 17.47 -9.27 -9.39
C TRP A 94 16.48 -9.35 -10.57
N SER A 95 16.82 -10.13 -11.59
CA SER A 95 15.89 -10.40 -12.70
C SER A 95 14.58 -11.03 -12.26
N ASN A 96 14.63 -11.94 -11.27
CA ASN A 96 13.45 -12.61 -10.75
C ASN A 96 12.56 -11.66 -9.92
N VAL A 97 13.17 -10.73 -9.18
CA VAL A 97 12.42 -9.66 -8.49
C VAL A 97 11.66 -8.80 -9.51
N ARG A 98 12.28 -8.46 -10.65
CA ARG A 98 11.60 -7.73 -11.74
C ARG A 98 10.48 -8.55 -12.39
N GLN A 99 10.65 -9.86 -12.55
CA GLN A 99 9.60 -10.75 -13.05
C GLN A 99 8.41 -10.77 -12.09
N LEU A 100 8.66 -10.88 -10.78
CA LEU A 100 7.62 -10.86 -9.75
C LEU A 100 6.93 -9.48 -9.66
N ASP A 101 7.67 -8.39 -9.85
CA ASP A 101 7.13 -7.04 -9.99
C ASP A 101 6.17 -6.93 -11.20
N GLY A 102 6.49 -7.59 -12.31
CA GLY A 102 5.60 -7.74 -13.45
C GLY A 102 4.33 -8.55 -13.15
N VAL A 103 4.41 -9.57 -12.29
CA VAL A 103 3.24 -10.29 -11.76
C VAL A 103 2.36 -9.34 -10.96
N SER A 104 2.93 -8.56 -10.04
CA SER A 104 2.20 -7.58 -9.23
C SER A 104 1.48 -6.54 -10.09
N ARG A 105 2.14 -6.07 -11.17
CA ARG A 105 1.53 -5.15 -12.16
C ARG A 105 0.29 -5.75 -12.81
N GLU A 106 0.38 -6.99 -13.27
CA GLU A 106 -0.72 -7.67 -13.95
C GLU A 106 -1.85 -8.04 -12.98
N LEU A 107 -1.51 -8.45 -11.74
CA LEU A 107 -2.51 -8.71 -10.70
C LEU A 107 -3.32 -7.45 -10.41
N LEU A 108 -2.69 -6.29 -10.25
CA LEU A 108 -3.39 -5.02 -10.05
C LEU A 108 -4.37 -4.73 -11.19
N ALA A 109 -3.93 -4.91 -12.43
CA ALA A 109 -4.78 -4.69 -13.61
C ALA A 109 -5.97 -5.68 -13.65
N ARG A 110 -5.77 -6.93 -13.23
CA ARG A 110 -6.84 -7.92 -13.14
C ARG A 110 -7.83 -7.60 -12.04
N LEU A 111 -7.37 -7.14 -10.89
CA LEU A 111 -8.21 -6.68 -9.78
C LEU A 111 -9.11 -5.52 -10.21
N TRP A 112 -8.56 -4.52 -10.89
CA TRP A 112 -9.33 -3.37 -11.34
C TRP A 112 -10.37 -3.74 -12.39
N ARG A 113 -10.00 -4.59 -13.36
CA ARG A 113 -10.95 -5.11 -14.35
C ARG A 113 -12.04 -5.99 -13.74
N ALA A 114 -11.79 -6.60 -12.58
CA ALA A 114 -12.76 -7.40 -11.83
C ALA A 114 -13.65 -6.55 -10.90
N GLY A 115 -13.60 -5.21 -11.01
CA GLY A 115 -14.41 -4.31 -10.19
C GLY A 115 -13.88 -4.10 -8.77
N ALA A 116 -12.65 -4.58 -8.47
CA ALA A 116 -12.02 -4.39 -7.16
C ALA A 116 -10.97 -3.27 -7.16
N GLY A 117 -11.19 -2.25 -7.97
CA GLY A 117 -10.36 -1.04 -8.11
C GLY A 117 -11.15 0.23 -7.84
N PRO A 118 -10.67 1.39 -8.34
CA PRO A 118 -11.44 2.62 -8.35
C PRO A 118 -12.79 2.43 -9.05
N ALA A 119 -13.83 3.07 -8.53
CA ALA A 119 -15.19 2.93 -9.05
C ALA A 119 -15.31 3.42 -10.51
N ASP A 120 -14.58 4.49 -10.85
CA ASP A 120 -14.50 5.02 -12.21
C ASP A 120 -13.02 5.22 -12.60
N LEU A 121 -12.60 4.52 -13.63
CA LEU A 121 -11.23 4.63 -14.18
C LEU A 121 -11.06 5.84 -15.11
N GLY A 122 -12.15 6.49 -15.50
CA GLY A 122 -12.16 7.77 -16.23
C GLY A 122 -12.07 8.99 -15.31
N ALA A 123 -12.38 8.82 -14.04
CA ALA A 123 -12.29 9.88 -13.04
C ALA A 123 -10.83 10.23 -12.66
N PRO A 124 -10.58 11.40 -12.07
CA PRO A 124 -9.28 11.76 -11.52
C PRO A 124 -8.81 10.77 -10.43
N LEU A 125 -7.56 10.34 -10.50
CA LEU A 125 -6.94 9.45 -9.52
C LEU A 125 -5.69 10.09 -8.91
N THR A 126 -5.54 9.91 -7.60
CA THR A 126 -4.36 10.39 -6.85
C THR A 126 -3.44 9.23 -6.51
N ILE A 127 -2.16 9.40 -6.82
CA ILE A 127 -1.05 8.50 -6.52
C ILE A 127 -0.29 9.11 -5.35
N ASP A 128 -0.36 8.49 -4.17
CA ASP A 128 0.44 8.89 -3.02
C ASP A 128 1.79 8.17 -3.05
N LEU A 129 2.88 8.94 -2.99
CA LEU A 129 4.24 8.42 -2.89
C LEU A 129 4.77 8.63 -1.49
N ASP A 130 5.28 7.55 -0.90
CA ASP A 130 5.94 7.63 0.40
C ASP A 130 7.04 6.56 0.51
N SER A 131 7.84 6.65 1.55
CA SER A 131 8.87 5.68 1.88
C SER A 131 8.96 5.51 3.40
N THR A 132 9.23 4.29 3.83
CA THR A 132 9.29 3.99 5.26
C THR A 132 10.57 3.26 5.61
N ILE A 133 11.03 3.38 6.86
CA ILE A 133 12.12 2.56 7.37
C ILE A 133 11.53 1.26 7.94
N VAL A 134 12.11 0.15 7.53
CA VAL A 134 11.87 -1.17 8.12
C VAL A 134 13.14 -1.57 8.85
N ALA A 135 13.10 -1.50 10.18
CA ALA A 135 14.20 -1.89 11.03
C ALA A 135 14.51 -3.38 10.87
N VAL A 136 15.78 -3.75 10.91
CA VAL A 136 16.20 -5.14 10.86
C VAL A 136 17.27 -5.42 11.89
N HIS A 137 17.16 -6.59 12.49
CA HIS A 137 18.14 -7.14 13.40
C HIS A 137 19.09 -8.08 12.65
N GLY A 138 20.26 -8.32 13.18
CA GLY A 138 21.28 -9.18 12.58
C GLY A 138 22.22 -8.46 11.61
N ARG A 139 23.53 -8.69 11.80
CA ARG A 139 24.61 -7.97 11.11
C ARG A 139 24.77 -8.33 9.64
N GLY A 140 24.40 -9.56 9.24
CA GLY A 140 24.64 -10.12 7.90
C GLY A 140 23.56 -9.83 6.85
N LYS A 141 22.63 -8.89 7.07
CA LYS A 141 21.57 -8.58 6.09
C LYS A 141 22.10 -7.66 4.99
N GLN A 142 22.13 -8.16 3.75
CA GLN A 142 22.61 -7.42 2.55
C GLN A 142 21.78 -6.17 2.32
N GLY A 143 22.44 -5.00 2.16
CA GLY A 143 21.80 -3.73 1.87
C GLY A 143 21.16 -3.05 3.08
N ALA A 144 21.12 -3.67 4.24
CA ALA A 144 20.71 -3.02 5.47
C ALA A 144 21.80 -2.04 5.93
N ALA A 145 21.41 -0.80 6.20
CA ALA A 145 22.31 0.27 6.59
C ALA A 145 21.60 1.26 7.52
N PHE A 146 22.36 2.09 8.19
CA PHE A 146 21.83 3.23 8.93
C PHE A 146 21.46 4.35 7.94
N GLY A 147 20.25 4.84 8.03
CA GLY A 147 19.75 5.99 7.28
C GLY A 147 19.71 7.26 8.16
N TYR A 148 18.97 8.26 7.69
CA TYR A 148 18.78 9.53 8.41
C TYR A 148 18.12 9.38 9.79
N THR A 149 17.34 8.32 9.99
CA THR A 149 16.70 8.01 11.30
C THR A 149 17.66 7.36 12.29
N LYS A 150 18.92 7.10 11.91
CA LYS A 150 19.91 6.34 12.70
C LYS A 150 19.44 4.91 13.08
N VAL A 151 18.38 4.42 12.44
CA VAL A 151 17.91 3.04 12.57
C VAL A 151 18.53 2.22 11.45
N ARG A 152 19.11 1.06 11.80
CA ARG A 152 19.61 0.11 10.81
C ARG A 152 18.46 -0.64 10.18
N GLY A 153 18.30 -0.53 8.88
CA GLY A 153 17.16 -1.14 8.21
C GLY A 153 17.24 -1.09 6.69
N TYR A 154 16.09 -1.28 6.08
CA TYR A 154 15.83 -1.02 4.67
C TYR A 154 14.90 0.19 4.54
N HIS A 155 14.88 0.79 3.37
CA HIS A 155 14.06 1.98 3.09
C HIS A 155 13.16 1.74 1.85
N PRO A 156 12.12 0.87 1.95
CA PRO A 156 11.20 0.64 0.85
C PRO A 156 10.47 1.92 0.45
N GLN A 157 10.24 2.04 -0.85
CA GLN A 157 9.47 3.09 -1.49
C GLN A 157 8.13 2.49 -1.94
N LEU A 158 7.04 3.22 -1.72
CA LEU A 158 5.68 2.79 -1.98
C LEU A 158 4.95 3.84 -2.79
N ALA A 159 4.06 3.38 -3.67
CA ALA A 159 3.07 4.20 -4.34
C ALA A 159 1.71 3.57 -4.11
N THR A 160 0.73 4.34 -3.66
CA THR A 160 -0.62 3.87 -3.36
C THR A 160 -1.66 4.65 -4.14
N CYS A 161 -2.80 4.04 -4.39
CA CYS A 161 -3.99 4.71 -4.91
C CYS A 161 -4.78 5.29 -3.74
N ALA A 162 -4.92 6.60 -3.67
CA ALA A 162 -5.61 7.27 -2.57
C ALA A 162 -7.09 6.83 -2.44
N GLN A 163 -7.76 6.54 -3.55
CA GLN A 163 -9.16 6.15 -3.60
C GLN A 163 -9.43 4.76 -3.03
N THR A 164 -8.47 3.83 -3.17
CA THR A 164 -8.68 2.42 -2.81
C THR A 164 -7.75 1.91 -1.71
N GLY A 165 -6.70 2.64 -1.38
CA GLY A 165 -5.62 2.18 -0.49
C GLY A 165 -4.81 1.02 -1.06
N GLN A 166 -4.99 0.64 -2.32
CA GLN A 166 -4.20 -0.40 -2.97
C GLN A 166 -2.79 0.11 -3.28
N VAL A 167 -1.81 -0.76 -3.08
CA VAL A 167 -0.42 -0.45 -3.43
C VAL A 167 -0.22 -0.64 -4.93
N LEU A 168 0.05 0.44 -5.63
CA LEU A 168 0.30 0.47 -7.07
C LEU A 168 1.67 -0.09 -7.40
N ARG A 169 2.66 0.24 -6.57
CA ARG A 169 4.04 -0.19 -6.73
C ARG A 169 4.81 -0.17 -5.42
N CYS A 170 5.78 -1.06 -5.30
CA CYS A 170 6.78 -1.04 -4.24
C CYS A 170 8.18 -1.23 -4.81
N ARG A 171 9.20 -0.75 -4.08
CA ARG A 171 10.61 -0.98 -4.38
C ARG A 171 11.40 -1.07 -3.10
N LEU A 172 12.01 -2.22 -2.81
CA LEU A 172 12.96 -2.32 -1.71
C LEU A 172 14.24 -1.56 -2.05
N ARG A 173 14.75 -0.78 -1.12
CA ARG A 173 16.00 -0.02 -1.24
C ARG A 173 16.87 -0.26 -0.02
N GLY A 174 18.17 -0.05 -0.16
CA GLY A 174 19.09 -0.08 0.99
C GLY A 174 18.75 1.00 2.01
N GLY A 175 19.11 0.77 3.27
CA GLY A 175 18.76 1.64 4.39
C GLY A 175 19.28 3.07 4.28
N ALA A 176 20.44 3.29 3.64
CA ALA A 176 21.03 4.60 3.41
C ALA A 176 20.46 5.34 2.17
N ALA A 177 19.48 4.75 1.45
CA ALA A 177 18.91 5.40 0.28
C ALA A 177 17.98 6.56 0.70
N GLY A 178 18.27 7.78 0.28
CA GLY A 178 17.36 8.92 0.45
C GLY A 178 16.05 8.72 -0.35
N ALA A 179 14.94 9.32 0.11
CA ALA A 179 13.61 9.15 -0.52
C ALA A 179 13.60 9.55 -2.01
N ALA A 180 14.25 10.65 -2.38
CA ALA A 180 14.34 11.12 -3.76
C ALA A 180 15.14 10.21 -4.70
N ARG A 181 16.03 9.34 -4.15
CA ARG A 181 16.86 8.46 -5.00
C ARG A 181 16.00 7.47 -5.78
N GLY A 182 16.02 7.57 -7.10
CA GLY A 182 15.24 6.72 -8.01
C GLY A 182 13.76 7.09 -8.11
N ALA A 183 13.31 8.21 -7.52
CA ALA A 183 11.92 8.64 -7.54
C ALA A 183 11.40 8.90 -8.97
N LYS A 184 12.23 9.48 -9.86
CA LYS A 184 11.90 9.66 -11.30
C LYS A 184 11.43 8.35 -11.94
N SER A 185 12.27 7.32 -11.94
CA SER A 185 11.93 6.03 -12.56
C SER A 185 10.78 5.34 -11.81
N PHE A 186 10.68 5.53 -10.50
CA PHE A 186 9.61 4.98 -9.70
C PHE A 186 8.24 5.58 -10.09
N LEU A 187 8.16 6.91 -10.22
CA LEU A 187 6.95 7.59 -10.70
C LEU A 187 6.59 7.16 -12.12
N THR A 188 7.55 7.17 -13.06
CA THR A 188 7.31 6.77 -14.45
C THR A 188 6.70 5.37 -14.55
N GLU A 189 7.28 4.41 -13.83
CA GLU A 189 6.81 3.04 -13.84
C GLU A 189 5.46 2.89 -13.09
N THR A 190 5.20 3.69 -12.06
CA THR A 190 3.91 3.72 -11.35
C THR A 190 2.80 4.24 -12.27
N VAL A 191 3.02 5.36 -12.95
CA VAL A 191 2.06 5.91 -13.93
C VAL A 191 1.78 4.90 -15.04
N SER A 192 2.82 4.25 -15.58
CA SER A 192 2.64 3.19 -16.58
C SER A 192 1.77 2.03 -16.08
N ARG A 193 1.87 1.67 -14.78
CA ARG A 193 1.02 0.61 -14.18
C ARG A 193 -0.42 1.03 -14.05
N VAL A 194 -0.66 2.24 -13.57
CA VAL A 194 -2.00 2.79 -13.39
C VAL A 194 -2.72 2.88 -14.75
N ARG A 195 -2.01 3.35 -15.79
CA ARG A 195 -2.54 3.38 -17.16
C ARG A 195 -2.79 1.97 -17.71
N HIS A 196 -1.87 1.02 -17.46
CA HIS A 196 -2.05 -0.39 -17.84
C HIS A 196 -3.26 -1.03 -17.13
N ALA A 197 -3.57 -0.63 -15.91
CA ALA A 197 -4.73 -1.11 -15.18
C ALA A 197 -6.06 -0.51 -15.68
N GLY A 198 -6.01 0.46 -16.60
CA GLY A 198 -7.17 1.02 -17.29
C GLY A 198 -7.51 2.47 -16.94
N ALA A 199 -6.79 3.10 -15.99
CA ALA A 199 -7.07 4.49 -15.65
C ALA A 199 -6.80 5.42 -16.84
N SER A 200 -7.82 6.18 -17.26
CA SER A 200 -7.76 7.13 -18.38
C SER A 200 -7.85 8.58 -17.92
N GLY A 201 -8.43 8.85 -16.75
CA GLY A 201 -8.61 10.19 -16.19
C GLY A 201 -7.32 10.89 -15.82
N THR A 202 -7.43 12.11 -15.31
CA THR A 202 -6.30 12.89 -14.82
C THR A 202 -5.63 12.18 -13.64
N LEU A 203 -4.30 12.08 -13.68
CA LEU A 203 -3.52 11.57 -12.55
C LEU A 203 -2.89 12.73 -11.80
N THR A 204 -2.92 12.66 -10.48
CA THR A 204 -2.18 13.55 -9.58
C THR A 204 -1.20 12.74 -8.76
N VAL A 205 0.05 13.18 -8.63
CA VAL A 205 0.99 12.62 -7.66
C VAL A 205 1.05 13.52 -6.43
N ARG A 206 0.90 12.90 -5.25
CA ARG A 206 1.02 13.55 -3.95
C ARG A 206 2.21 12.96 -3.20
N ALA A 207 3.02 13.78 -2.56
CA ALA A 207 4.21 13.30 -1.85
C ALA A 207 4.66 14.28 -0.76
N ASP A 208 5.44 13.77 0.19
CA ASP A 208 6.09 14.56 1.22
C ASP A 208 7.30 15.35 0.67
N SER A 209 7.91 16.17 1.53
CA SER A 209 9.06 17.01 1.18
C SER A 209 10.33 16.24 0.82
N ALA A 210 10.42 14.96 1.17
CA ALA A 210 11.56 14.12 0.82
C ALA A 210 11.59 13.75 -0.67
N PHE A 211 10.45 13.89 -1.37
CA PHE A 211 10.33 13.72 -2.82
C PHE A 211 10.41 15.06 -3.58
N TYR A 212 10.38 16.18 -2.88
CA TYR A 212 10.50 17.48 -3.54
C TYR A 212 11.85 17.64 -4.23
N GLY A 213 11.82 17.90 -5.52
CA GLY A 213 13.02 18.11 -6.30
C GLY A 213 12.75 18.26 -7.79
N ARG A 214 13.70 18.91 -8.48
CA ARG A 214 13.61 19.22 -9.91
C ARG A 214 13.23 17.99 -10.76
N ALA A 215 13.90 16.87 -10.53
CA ALA A 215 13.65 15.66 -11.31
C ALA A 215 12.22 15.12 -11.14
N MET A 216 11.63 15.28 -9.96
CA MET A 216 10.26 14.85 -9.69
C MET A 216 9.25 15.72 -10.45
N LEU A 217 9.32 17.06 -10.29
CA LEU A 217 8.38 17.98 -10.92
C LEU A 217 8.44 17.89 -12.44
N LEU A 218 9.66 17.91 -13.01
CA LEU A 218 9.84 17.79 -14.48
C LEU A 218 9.35 16.42 -15.00
N THR A 219 9.49 15.34 -14.22
CA THR A 219 8.97 14.03 -14.61
C THR A 219 7.45 14.02 -14.58
N ALA A 220 6.82 14.57 -13.54
CA ALA A 220 5.36 14.66 -13.46
C ALA A 220 4.79 15.41 -14.67
N ARG A 221 5.36 16.57 -15.00
CA ARG A 221 4.96 17.36 -16.20
C ARG A 221 5.16 16.59 -17.50
N ALA A 222 6.32 15.94 -17.69
CA ALA A 222 6.59 15.13 -18.89
C ALA A 222 5.62 13.97 -19.06
N LEU A 223 5.12 13.40 -17.96
CA LEU A 223 4.13 12.33 -17.95
C LEU A 223 2.68 12.84 -18.00
N LYS A 224 2.47 14.18 -18.06
CA LYS A 224 1.16 14.82 -17.97
C LYS A 224 0.39 14.41 -16.71
N VAL A 225 1.10 14.32 -15.58
CA VAL A 225 0.57 14.04 -14.25
C VAL A 225 0.63 15.31 -13.45
N ARG A 226 -0.48 15.73 -12.85
CA ARG A 226 -0.53 16.84 -11.91
C ARG A 226 0.21 16.48 -10.63
N PHE A 227 0.66 17.43 -9.86
CA PHE A 227 1.37 17.17 -8.62
C PHE A 227 0.90 18.06 -7.46
N SER A 228 1.09 17.54 -6.25
CA SER A 228 0.89 18.23 -4.99
C SER A 228 1.98 17.73 -4.02
N ILE A 229 3.05 18.51 -3.82
CA ILE A 229 4.25 18.03 -3.12
C ILE A 229 4.63 19.03 -2.03
N THR A 230 4.73 18.53 -0.79
CA THR A 230 5.20 19.35 0.34
C THR A 230 6.61 19.89 0.06
N VAL A 231 6.86 21.14 0.38
CA VAL A 231 8.17 21.76 0.25
C VAL A 231 8.83 21.97 1.61
N ARG A 232 10.15 21.93 1.63
CA ARG A 232 10.90 22.33 2.82
C ARG A 232 10.88 23.85 2.95
N GLN A 233 10.75 24.34 4.15
CA GLN A 233 10.78 25.77 4.43
C GLN A 233 12.21 26.30 4.42
N ASP A 234 12.85 26.28 3.25
CA ASP A 234 14.11 26.98 3.02
C ASP A 234 13.91 28.51 3.00
N ARG A 235 15.00 29.25 2.92
CA ARG A 235 14.95 30.72 2.92
C ARG A 235 14.05 31.33 1.85
N LYS A 236 13.98 30.68 0.66
CA LYS A 236 13.15 31.15 -0.44
C LYS A 236 11.68 30.94 -0.16
N VAL A 237 11.31 29.77 0.38
CA VAL A 237 9.94 29.46 0.79
C VAL A 237 9.52 30.32 1.96
N GLN A 238 10.38 30.49 2.98
CA GLN A 238 10.12 31.39 4.12
C GLN A 238 9.86 32.84 3.67
N ALA A 239 10.68 33.36 2.77
CA ALA A 239 10.48 34.70 2.21
C ALA A 239 9.14 34.80 1.44
N ALA A 240 8.77 33.77 0.70
CA ALA A 240 7.49 33.71 0.01
C ALA A 240 6.31 33.70 1.00
N ILE A 241 6.41 32.93 2.09
CA ILE A 241 5.38 32.90 3.15
C ILE A 241 5.25 34.26 3.82
N ALA A 242 6.37 34.91 4.14
CA ALA A 242 6.38 36.24 4.77
C ALA A 242 5.78 37.34 3.86
N ALA A 243 5.78 37.16 2.55
CA ALA A 243 5.19 38.08 1.60
C ALA A 243 3.66 37.93 1.47
N ILE A 244 3.04 36.92 2.07
CA ILE A 244 1.59 36.73 2.05
C ILE A 244 0.92 37.78 2.91
N SER A 245 0.07 38.61 2.31
CA SER A 245 -0.72 39.61 3.04
C SER A 245 -1.67 38.97 4.04
N GLU A 246 -1.86 39.60 5.22
CA GLU A 246 -2.83 39.10 6.21
C GLU A 246 -4.27 38.98 5.66
N HIS A 247 -4.65 39.75 4.69
CA HIS A 247 -5.97 39.68 4.06
C HIS A 247 -6.12 38.50 3.08
N ALA A 248 -5.03 37.83 2.69
CA ALA A 248 -5.04 36.68 1.77
C ALA A 248 -5.34 35.36 2.47
N TRP A 249 -5.33 35.35 3.80
CA TRP A 249 -5.59 34.14 4.55
C TRP A 249 -7.07 33.82 4.67
N THR A 250 -7.46 32.62 4.24
CA THR A 250 -8.84 32.12 4.31
C THR A 250 -8.91 31.06 5.42
N PRO A 251 -9.83 31.19 6.38
CA PRO A 251 -10.02 30.19 7.44
C PRO A 251 -10.40 28.81 6.87
N ILE A 252 -9.80 27.76 7.40
CA ILE A 252 -10.14 26.39 7.03
C ILE A 252 -11.28 25.90 7.94
N PRO A 253 -12.43 25.50 7.38
CA PRO A 253 -13.54 24.98 8.18
C PRO A 253 -13.25 23.54 8.62
N TYR A 254 -12.76 23.35 9.84
CA TYR A 254 -12.67 22.03 10.44
C TYR A 254 -13.98 21.66 11.13
N TRP A 255 -14.49 20.46 10.89
CA TRP A 255 -15.73 19.96 11.48
C TRP A 255 -15.69 19.76 13.03
N LEU A 256 -14.48 19.67 13.62
CA LEU A 256 -14.24 19.55 15.07
C LEU A 256 -13.77 20.85 15.72
N SER A 257 -13.64 21.95 14.98
CA SER A 257 -13.12 23.19 15.55
C SER A 257 -14.23 24.04 16.14
N THR A 258 -14.22 24.23 17.46
CA THR A 258 -14.73 25.47 18.00
C THR A 258 -13.73 26.58 17.60
N PRO A 259 -14.19 27.83 17.33
CA PRO A 259 -13.30 28.94 16.97
C PRO A 259 -12.16 29.19 17.95
N GLU A 260 -12.27 28.64 19.16
CA GLU A 260 -11.33 28.79 20.26
C GLU A 260 -10.24 27.70 20.30
N LEU A 261 -10.45 26.54 19.63
CA LEU A 261 -9.59 25.36 19.83
C LEU A 261 -8.59 25.06 18.71
N SER A 262 -8.81 25.49 17.49
CA SER A 262 -7.83 25.32 16.40
C SER A 262 -8.11 26.23 15.20
N GLY A 263 -7.58 27.43 15.21
CA GLY A 263 -7.57 28.25 14.02
C GLY A 263 -6.51 27.74 13.04
N ALA A 264 -6.91 27.35 11.86
CA ALA A 264 -6.00 27.17 10.74
C ALA A 264 -6.51 27.96 9.56
N ASP A 265 -5.61 28.59 8.87
CA ASP A 265 -5.89 29.33 7.65
C ASP A 265 -5.06 28.80 6.50
N VAL A 266 -5.52 29.04 5.28
CA VAL A 266 -4.80 28.76 4.04
C VAL A 266 -4.69 29.99 3.18
N ALA A 267 -3.55 30.13 2.52
CA ALA A 267 -3.34 31.15 1.48
C ALA A 267 -2.53 30.55 0.33
N GLU A 268 -2.54 31.22 -0.80
CA GLU A 268 -1.72 30.85 -1.95
C GLU A 268 -1.05 32.06 -2.58
N ILE A 269 0.11 31.80 -3.19
CA ILE A 269 0.81 32.77 -4.02
C ILE A 269 1.41 32.10 -5.26
N PRO A 270 1.56 32.83 -6.37
CA PRO A 270 2.38 32.38 -7.49
C PRO A 270 3.82 32.13 -7.03
N TYR A 271 4.40 31.01 -7.45
CA TYR A 271 5.76 30.64 -7.05
C TYR A 271 6.50 30.00 -8.23
N VAL A 272 7.81 30.19 -8.29
CA VAL A 272 8.66 29.55 -9.28
C VAL A 272 9.65 28.64 -8.59
N CYS A 273 9.46 27.33 -8.78
CA CYS A 273 10.44 26.33 -8.36
C CYS A 273 11.64 26.34 -9.31
N PHE A 274 12.83 26.27 -8.75
CA PHE A 274 14.11 26.18 -9.46
C PHE A 274 14.40 27.45 -10.28
N THR A 275 15.45 27.41 -11.11
CA THR A 275 15.94 28.56 -11.89
C THR A 275 16.33 28.13 -13.31
N GLY A 276 16.49 29.12 -14.19
CA GLY A 276 16.91 28.92 -15.57
C GLY A 276 15.91 28.09 -16.39
N ARG A 277 16.42 27.28 -17.30
CA ARG A 277 15.59 26.45 -18.19
C ARG A 277 14.72 25.40 -17.49
N ASP A 278 14.99 25.12 -16.22
CA ASP A 278 14.27 24.15 -15.40
C ASP A 278 13.26 24.83 -14.45
N ALA A 279 13.05 26.14 -14.61
CA ALA A 279 12.07 26.89 -13.82
C ALA A 279 10.66 26.33 -14.07
N VAL A 280 9.93 26.09 -12.99
CA VAL A 280 8.57 25.56 -13.01
C VAL A 280 7.67 26.55 -12.27
N ALA A 281 6.79 27.23 -13.00
CA ALA A 281 5.75 28.05 -12.39
C ALA A 281 4.69 27.14 -11.75
N VAL A 282 4.34 27.42 -10.51
CA VAL A 282 3.42 26.64 -9.67
C VAL A 282 2.63 27.58 -8.75
N ARG A 283 1.65 27.03 -8.07
CA ARG A 283 1.00 27.64 -6.91
C ARG A 283 1.73 27.15 -5.66
N LEU A 284 2.17 28.04 -4.79
CA LEU A 284 2.61 27.72 -3.45
C LEU A 284 1.41 27.92 -2.52
N ILE A 285 0.89 26.82 -1.99
CA ILE A 285 -0.20 26.82 -1.04
C ILE A 285 0.40 26.65 0.35
N VAL A 286 -0.02 27.51 1.26
CA VAL A 286 0.49 27.53 2.64
C VAL A 286 -0.67 27.44 3.59
N ARG A 287 -0.64 26.44 4.46
CA ARG A 287 -1.51 26.34 5.63
C ARG A 287 -0.74 26.87 6.85
N ARG A 288 -1.37 27.71 7.63
CA ARG A 288 -0.88 28.13 8.96
C ARG A 288 -1.81 27.56 10.05
N VAL A 289 -1.23 27.10 11.14
CA VAL A 289 -1.97 26.49 12.26
C VAL A 289 -1.54 27.18 13.55
N ARG A 290 -2.51 27.52 14.38
CA ARG A 290 -2.24 28.01 15.74
C ARG A 290 -1.74 26.85 16.62
N PRO A 291 -0.82 27.14 17.57
CA PRO A 291 -0.43 26.15 18.56
C PRO A 291 -1.65 25.67 19.35
N THR A 292 -1.65 24.39 19.72
CA THR A 292 -2.72 23.83 20.55
C THR A 292 -2.82 24.58 21.88
N PRO A 293 -4.02 25.05 22.30
CA PRO A 293 -4.20 25.69 23.58
C PRO A 293 -3.64 24.84 24.72
N GLY A 294 -2.96 25.48 25.66
CA GLY A 294 -2.29 24.80 26.78
C GLY A 294 -0.89 24.26 26.49
N SER A 295 -0.41 24.31 25.25
CA SER A 295 1.00 24.03 24.93
C SER A 295 1.89 25.23 25.32
N GLN A 296 3.17 24.97 25.62
CA GLN A 296 4.14 26.04 25.95
C GLN A 296 4.30 27.05 24.79
N LEU A 297 4.05 26.65 23.55
CA LEU A 297 4.05 27.48 22.35
C LEU A 297 2.82 28.39 22.25
N ALA A 298 1.73 28.08 22.94
CA ALA A 298 0.51 28.89 22.93
C ALA A 298 0.66 30.22 23.67
N LEU A 299 1.75 30.40 24.46
CA LEU A 299 2.10 31.66 25.08
C LEU A 299 2.60 32.73 24.10
N PHE A 300 2.92 32.32 22.88
CA PHE A 300 3.38 33.21 21.82
C PHE A 300 2.44 33.05 20.59
N THR A 301 2.13 34.14 19.92
CA THR A 301 1.35 34.12 18.66
C THR A 301 2.25 33.62 17.52
N VAL A 302 2.76 32.40 17.64
CA VAL A 302 3.62 31.76 16.63
C VAL A 302 2.77 30.81 15.80
N TRP A 303 2.70 31.06 14.50
CA TRP A 303 2.06 30.17 13.57
C TRP A 303 3.01 29.04 13.15
N ASP A 304 2.50 27.81 13.07
CA ASP A 304 3.19 26.74 12.39
C ASP A 304 2.73 26.68 10.92
N TYR A 305 3.69 26.71 9.98
CA TYR A 305 3.43 26.81 8.56
C TYR A 305 3.70 25.46 7.88
N HIS A 306 2.75 25.03 7.05
CA HIS A 306 2.87 23.86 6.18
C HIS A 306 2.68 24.29 4.75
N ALA A 307 3.71 24.15 3.91
CA ALA A 307 3.70 24.61 2.54
C ALA A 307 3.84 23.46 1.54
N PHE A 308 3.10 23.51 0.44
CA PHE A 308 3.24 22.61 -0.68
C PHE A 308 3.11 23.33 -2.01
N VAL A 309 3.69 22.75 -3.06
CA VAL A 309 3.59 23.26 -4.42
C VAL A 309 2.66 22.37 -5.25
N THR A 310 1.86 22.99 -6.10
CA THR A 310 0.95 22.28 -6.99
C THR A 310 0.82 23.00 -8.34
N ASP A 311 0.55 22.23 -9.38
CA ASP A 311 0.15 22.72 -10.71
C ASP A 311 -1.32 22.44 -10.99
N GLN A 312 -2.09 22.02 -9.98
CA GLN A 312 -3.51 21.75 -10.10
C GLN A 312 -4.32 23.05 -10.17
N ASP A 313 -5.39 23.01 -10.96
CA ASP A 313 -6.43 24.02 -10.95
C ASP A 313 -7.42 23.73 -9.81
N GLY A 314 -8.21 24.72 -9.39
CA GLY A 314 -9.23 24.58 -8.34
C GLY A 314 -9.07 25.55 -7.18
N GLN A 315 -10.03 25.49 -6.27
CA GLN A 315 -10.06 26.38 -5.10
C GLN A 315 -8.99 25.98 -4.07
N VAL A 316 -8.39 26.96 -3.44
CA VAL A 316 -7.28 26.74 -2.48
C VAL A 316 -7.67 25.83 -1.32
N LEU A 317 -8.90 25.96 -0.81
CA LEU A 317 -9.43 25.12 0.27
C LEU A 317 -9.52 23.64 -0.12
N ASP A 318 -9.99 23.37 -1.35
CA ASP A 318 -10.12 22.01 -1.85
C ASP A 318 -8.75 21.36 -2.07
N LEU A 319 -7.80 22.12 -2.62
CA LEU A 319 -6.44 21.66 -2.85
C LEU A 319 -5.68 21.39 -1.54
N GLU A 320 -5.88 22.24 -0.53
CA GLU A 320 -5.34 22.02 0.82
C GLU A 320 -5.94 20.75 1.44
N ALA A 321 -7.25 20.62 1.41
CA ALA A 321 -7.95 19.47 1.95
C ALA A 321 -7.51 18.17 1.25
N ASP A 322 -7.35 18.22 -0.09
CA ASP A 322 -6.84 17.05 -0.83
C ASP A 322 -5.39 16.76 -0.49
N HIS A 323 -4.50 17.76 -0.40
CA HIS A 323 -3.11 17.56 -0.02
C HIS A 323 -2.99 16.90 1.35
N ARG A 324 -3.77 17.33 2.33
CA ARG A 324 -3.78 16.79 3.69
C ARG A 324 -4.22 15.31 3.75
N ARG A 325 -5.05 14.84 2.81
CA ARG A 325 -5.41 13.42 2.68
C ARG A 325 -4.21 12.52 2.34
N HIS A 326 -3.02 13.08 2.09
CA HIS A 326 -1.79 12.29 1.95
C HIS A 326 -1.52 11.39 3.17
N ALA A 327 -1.99 11.75 4.36
CA ALA A 327 -1.91 10.90 5.55
C ALA A 327 -2.49 9.49 5.37
N VAL A 328 -3.33 9.24 4.35
CA VAL A 328 -3.85 7.90 4.03
C VAL A 328 -2.73 6.92 3.65
N VAL A 329 -1.64 7.38 3.06
CA VAL A 329 -0.50 6.50 2.73
C VAL A 329 0.18 5.94 3.99
N GLU A 330 0.23 6.73 5.06
CA GLU A 330 0.76 6.28 6.36
C GLU A 330 -0.08 5.12 6.92
N GLN A 331 -1.41 5.19 6.75
CA GLN A 331 -2.32 4.10 7.12
C GLN A 331 -2.00 2.83 6.33
N VAL A 332 -1.79 2.93 5.00
CA VAL A 332 -1.41 1.77 4.17
C VAL A 332 -0.06 1.19 4.61
N ILE A 333 0.91 2.03 4.95
CA ILE A 333 2.21 1.60 5.48
C ILE A 333 2.03 0.86 6.81
N ALA A 334 1.19 1.37 7.72
CA ALA A 334 0.87 0.72 8.99
C ALA A 334 0.20 -0.64 8.76
N GLU A 335 -0.71 -0.73 7.79
CA GLU A 335 -1.35 -1.99 7.41
C GLU A 335 -0.35 -3.03 6.87
N LEU A 336 0.57 -2.64 6.01
CA LEU A 336 1.64 -3.52 5.52
C LEU A 336 2.56 -3.98 6.66
N LYS A 337 2.88 -3.09 7.60
CA LYS A 337 3.69 -3.40 8.79
C LYS A 337 2.94 -4.26 9.81
N SER A 338 1.64 -4.37 9.75
CA SER A 338 0.86 -5.28 10.60
C SER A 338 0.90 -6.74 10.14
N ALA A 339 1.60 -7.03 9.04
CA ALA A 339 1.81 -8.37 8.48
C ALA A 339 3.21 -8.44 7.82
N GLY A 340 3.31 -8.90 6.61
CA GLY A 340 4.56 -9.24 5.92
C GLY A 340 5.66 -8.16 5.90
N LEU A 341 5.33 -6.85 6.06
CA LEU A 341 6.34 -5.81 6.16
C LEU A 341 6.83 -5.55 7.60
N ALA A 342 6.25 -6.21 8.61
CA ALA A 342 6.77 -6.16 9.98
C ALA A 342 8.21 -6.68 10.03
N HIS A 343 8.48 -7.76 9.30
CA HIS A 343 9.79 -8.36 9.21
C HIS A 343 10.25 -8.54 7.76
N LEU A 344 11.55 -8.44 7.53
CA LEU A 344 12.20 -8.83 6.28
C LEU A 344 13.10 -10.04 6.60
N PRO A 345 12.60 -11.28 6.34
CA PRO A 345 13.08 -12.48 7.01
C PRO A 345 14.45 -12.97 6.53
N SER A 346 14.90 -12.57 5.33
CA SER A 346 16.12 -13.12 4.73
C SER A 346 17.36 -12.26 4.98
N GLY A 347 18.54 -12.88 4.99
CA GLY A 347 19.82 -12.19 4.86
C GLY A 347 20.07 -11.66 3.44
N ARG A 348 19.39 -12.18 2.41
CA ARG A 348 19.57 -11.77 1.02
C ARG A 348 18.63 -10.62 0.64
N PHE A 349 19.16 -9.58 0.03
CA PHE A 349 18.39 -8.42 -0.41
C PHE A 349 17.29 -8.79 -1.41
N THR A 350 17.58 -9.62 -2.38
CA THR A 350 16.63 -10.04 -3.43
C THR A 350 15.48 -10.89 -2.88
N ALA A 351 15.74 -11.72 -1.88
CA ALA A 351 14.70 -12.47 -1.18
C ALA A 351 13.75 -11.55 -0.41
N ASN A 352 14.28 -10.53 0.26
CA ASN A 352 13.48 -9.52 0.95
C ASN A 352 12.70 -8.64 -0.03
N ALA A 353 13.26 -8.35 -1.21
CA ALA A 353 12.53 -7.64 -2.26
C ALA A 353 11.38 -8.46 -2.83
N ALA A 354 11.55 -9.78 -2.99
CA ALA A 354 10.48 -10.70 -3.36
C ALA A 354 9.41 -10.79 -2.26
N TRP A 355 9.83 -10.87 -0.99
CA TRP A 355 8.93 -10.86 0.16
C TRP A 355 8.05 -9.60 0.19
N LEU A 356 8.63 -8.41 0.02
CA LEU A 356 7.90 -7.15 -0.09
C LEU A 356 6.87 -7.18 -1.23
N ALA A 357 7.23 -7.71 -2.40
CA ALA A 357 6.29 -7.82 -3.52
C ALA A 357 5.11 -8.75 -3.20
N LEU A 358 5.35 -9.85 -2.49
CA LEU A 358 4.30 -10.77 -2.02
C LEU A 358 3.41 -10.12 -0.94
N THR A 359 4.01 -9.32 -0.04
CA THR A 359 3.26 -8.51 0.94
C THR A 359 2.28 -7.57 0.25
N VAL A 360 2.72 -6.89 -0.80
CA VAL A 360 1.86 -6.01 -1.61
C VAL A 360 0.75 -6.78 -2.31
N MET A 361 1.03 -7.97 -2.84
CA MET A 361 -0.01 -8.82 -3.45
C MET A 361 -1.05 -9.26 -2.42
N ALA A 362 -0.61 -9.65 -1.21
CA ALA A 362 -1.51 -10.01 -0.12
C ALA A 362 -2.38 -8.82 0.31
N HIS A 363 -1.78 -7.65 0.50
CA HIS A 363 -2.51 -6.42 0.83
C HIS A 363 -3.57 -6.09 -0.22
N ASN A 364 -3.20 -6.09 -1.50
CA ASN A 364 -4.12 -5.76 -2.59
C ASN A 364 -5.26 -6.77 -2.73
N LEU A 365 -4.99 -8.07 -2.55
CA LEU A 365 -6.04 -9.09 -2.50
C LEU A 365 -6.96 -8.91 -1.29
N GLY A 366 -6.40 -8.61 -0.12
CA GLY A 366 -7.19 -8.33 1.08
C GLY A 366 -8.11 -7.12 0.92
N ARG A 367 -7.57 -6.00 0.38
CA ARG A 367 -8.36 -4.81 0.05
C ARG A 367 -9.48 -5.14 -0.95
N ALA A 368 -9.18 -5.94 -1.97
CA ALA A 368 -10.16 -6.35 -2.97
C ALA A 368 -11.30 -7.18 -2.37
N VAL A 369 -10.99 -8.13 -1.48
CA VAL A 369 -12.02 -8.89 -0.74
C VAL A 369 -12.88 -7.95 0.11
N GLY A 370 -12.26 -7.00 0.82
CA GLY A 370 -12.99 -6.00 1.61
C GLY A 370 -13.91 -5.14 0.74
N HIS A 371 -13.44 -4.69 -0.43
CA HIS A 371 -14.23 -3.92 -1.38
C HIS A 371 -15.44 -4.72 -1.92
N LEU A 372 -15.21 -5.96 -2.32
CA LEU A 372 -16.25 -6.86 -2.84
C LEU A 372 -17.23 -7.35 -1.74
N ALA A 373 -16.87 -7.22 -0.46
CA ALA A 373 -17.74 -7.54 0.67
C ALA A 373 -18.80 -6.45 0.96
N GLY A 374 -18.68 -5.28 0.35
CA GLY A 374 -19.61 -4.16 0.51
C GLY A 374 -19.09 -3.04 1.40
N THR A 375 -19.93 -2.05 1.64
CA THR A 375 -19.58 -0.77 2.26
C THR A 375 -18.91 -0.89 3.63
N ASP A 376 -19.37 -1.80 4.49
CA ASP A 376 -18.87 -1.94 5.86
C ASP A 376 -17.40 -2.41 5.95
N LEU A 377 -16.93 -3.13 4.93
CA LEU A 377 -15.56 -3.66 4.88
C LEU A 377 -14.70 -3.00 3.80
N ALA A 378 -15.27 -2.22 2.89
CA ALA A 378 -14.52 -1.55 1.83
C ALA A 378 -13.46 -0.58 2.37
N GLN A 379 -13.75 0.10 3.48
CA GLN A 379 -12.84 1.03 4.16
C GLN A 379 -12.09 0.39 5.34
N ALA A 380 -12.36 -0.89 5.65
CA ALA A 380 -11.76 -1.55 6.79
C ALA A 380 -10.24 -1.72 6.61
N THR A 381 -9.48 -1.50 7.69
CA THR A 381 -8.03 -1.72 7.69
C THR A 381 -7.68 -3.21 7.57
N ALA A 382 -6.46 -3.53 7.14
CA ALA A 382 -6.00 -4.91 7.04
C ALA A 382 -6.12 -5.70 8.37
N PRO A 383 -5.77 -5.14 9.55
CA PRO A 383 -6.05 -5.81 10.83
C PRO A 383 -7.54 -6.08 11.09
N THR A 384 -8.41 -5.16 10.69
CA THR A 384 -9.86 -5.33 10.82
C THR A 384 -10.39 -6.42 9.89
N LEU A 385 -9.96 -6.43 8.61
CA LEU A 385 -10.31 -7.48 7.66
C LEU A 385 -9.81 -8.85 8.14
N ARG A 386 -8.60 -8.91 8.68
CA ARG A 386 -8.04 -10.12 9.26
C ARG A 386 -8.96 -10.68 10.33
N ARG A 387 -9.30 -9.87 11.34
CA ARG A 387 -10.14 -10.29 12.46
C ARG A 387 -11.57 -10.65 12.05
N ARG A 388 -12.17 -9.89 11.13
CA ARG A 388 -13.57 -10.05 10.74
C ARG A 388 -13.80 -11.08 9.66
N VAL A 389 -12.82 -11.32 8.80
CA VAL A 389 -12.94 -12.16 7.61
C VAL A 389 -11.92 -13.29 7.62
N PHE A 390 -10.61 -12.99 7.59
CA PHE A 390 -9.60 -13.99 7.21
C PHE A 390 -9.29 -15.03 8.29
N THR A 391 -9.37 -14.68 9.57
CA THR A 391 -9.10 -15.59 10.68
C THR A 391 -10.35 -16.26 11.26
N VAL A 392 -11.47 -16.22 10.53
CA VAL A 392 -12.67 -16.97 10.92
C VAL A 392 -12.34 -18.47 10.86
N PRO A 393 -12.48 -19.21 11.96
CA PRO A 393 -12.26 -20.66 11.96
C PRO A 393 -13.41 -21.38 11.25
N GLY A 394 -13.16 -22.58 10.79
CA GLY A 394 -14.18 -23.43 10.19
C GLY A 394 -13.95 -24.91 10.52
N ARG A 395 -14.94 -25.72 10.21
CA ARG A 395 -14.86 -27.16 10.25
C ARG A 395 -15.25 -27.75 8.90
N LEU A 396 -14.38 -28.57 8.32
CA LEU A 396 -14.67 -29.29 7.09
C LEU A 396 -15.45 -30.57 7.43
N VAL A 397 -16.64 -30.71 6.87
CA VAL A 397 -17.51 -31.88 7.10
C VAL A 397 -17.71 -32.59 5.76
N ARG A 398 -17.49 -33.90 5.77
CA ARG A 398 -17.75 -34.77 4.61
C ARG A 398 -19.03 -35.56 4.81
N SER A 399 -19.88 -35.59 3.78
CA SER A 399 -21.06 -36.44 3.74
C SER A 399 -21.16 -37.03 2.32
N GLY A 400 -20.83 -38.30 2.19
CA GLY A 400 -20.72 -38.94 0.89
C GLY A 400 -19.70 -38.23 0.00
N ARG A 401 -20.13 -37.77 -1.19
CA ARG A 401 -19.28 -37.05 -2.16
C ARG A 401 -19.22 -35.54 -1.93
N THR A 402 -19.96 -35.04 -0.94
CA THR A 402 -20.06 -33.58 -0.68
C THR A 402 -19.15 -33.18 0.46
N GLN A 403 -18.35 -32.14 0.24
CA GLN A 403 -17.61 -31.44 1.28
C GLN A 403 -18.34 -30.13 1.64
N ARG A 404 -18.48 -29.86 2.91
CA ARG A 404 -19.11 -28.61 3.42
C ARG A 404 -18.19 -27.97 4.44
N LEU A 405 -17.85 -26.71 4.21
CA LEU A 405 -17.16 -25.88 5.19
C LEU A 405 -18.21 -25.21 6.10
N ARG A 406 -18.19 -25.55 7.37
CA ARG A 406 -19.05 -24.95 8.40
C ARG A 406 -18.28 -23.86 9.14
N LEU A 407 -18.82 -22.67 9.17
CA LEU A 407 -18.30 -21.51 9.91
C LEU A 407 -19.12 -21.31 11.20
N PRO A 408 -18.60 -20.54 12.18
CA PRO A 408 -19.33 -20.27 13.43
C PRO A 408 -20.71 -19.68 13.17
N ALA A 409 -21.74 -20.25 13.82
CA ALA A 409 -23.10 -19.71 13.76
C ALA A 409 -23.13 -18.29 14.34
N ARG A 410 -24.00 -17.43 13.79
CA ARG A 410 -24.17 -16.05 14.22
C ARG A 410 -22.91 -15.18 14.13
N TRP A 411 -21.99 -15.51 13.20
CA TRP A 411 -20.83 -14.64 12.96
C TRP A 411 -21.28 -13.25 12.52
N PRO A 412 -20.89 -12.17 13.20
CA PRO A 412 -21.47 -10.83 12.97
C PRO A 412 -21.29 -10.34 11.53
N TRP A 413 -20.23 -10.78 10.83
CA TRP A 413 -19.90 -10.39 9.45
C TRP A 413 -20.16 -11.49 8.43
N ALA A 414 -21.01 -12.48 8.76
CA ALA A 414 -21.32 -13.59 7.85
C ALA A 414 -21.90 -13.11 6.52
N ALA A 415 -22.82 -12.15 6.54
CA ALA A 415 -23.40 -11.57 5.32
C ALA A 415 -22.32 -10.96 4.40
N ALA A 416 -21.39 -10.19 4.97
CA ALA A 416 -20.30 -9.57 4.19
C ALA A 416 -19.37 -10.61 3.55
N ILE A 417 -19.03 -11.70 4.27
CA ILE A 417 -18.22 -12.80 3.72
C ILE A 417 -18.96 -13.50 2.58
N THR A 418 -20.26 -13.75 2.73
CA THR A 418 -21.11 -14.39 1.71
C THR A 418 -21.22 -13.48 0.48
N THR A 419 -21.44 -12.18 0.66
CA THR A 419 -21.48 -11.20 -0.42
C THR A 419 -20.17 -11.16 -1.18
N ALA A 420 -19.02 -11.08 -0.47
CA ALA A 420 -17.71 -11.13 -1.11
C ALA A 420 -17.52 -12.40 -1.94
N LEU A 421 -17.86 -13.56 -1.38
CA LEU A 421 -17.70 -14.84 -2.06
C LEU A 421 -18.58 -14.92 -3.31
N ALA A 422 -19.83 -14.47 -3.24
CA ALA A 422 -20.74 -14.45 -4.40
C ALA A 422 -20.22 -13.52 -5.51
N ALA A 423 -19.81 -12.31 -5.16
CA ALA A 423 -19.23 -11.35 -6.10
C ALA A 423 -17.95 -11.92 -6.76
N ILE A 424 -17.08 -12.57 -5.98
CA ILE A 424 -15.85 -13.19 -6.48
C ILE A 424 -16.17 -14.37 -7.42
N GLN A 425 -17.16 -15.20 -7.07
CA GLN A 425 -17.58 -16.33 -7.92
C GLN A 425 -18.17 -15.89 -9.26
N ALA A 426 -18.75 -14.70 -9.33
CA ALA A 426 -19.23 -14.11 -10.58
C ALA A 426 -18.10 -13.64 -11.53
N ILE A 427 -16.87 -13.47 -11.02
CA ILE A 427 -15.70 -13.12 -11.85
C ILE A 427 -15.37 -14.33 -12.77
N PRO A 428 -15.27 -14.15 -14.09
CA PRO A 428 -14.91 -15.24 -15.00
C PRO A 428 -13.54 -15.85 -14.65
N LEU A 429 -13.43 -17.17 -14.72
CA LEU A 429 -12.13 -17.84 -14.62
C LEU A 429 -11.21 -17.38 -15.75
N ARG A 430 -9.99 -17.05 -15.42
CA ARG A 430 -8.96 -16.79 -16.42
C ARG A 430 -8.11 -18.03 -16.61
N SER A 431 -8.14 -18.54 -17.82
CA SER A 431 -7.21 -19.55 -18.30
C SER A 431 -5.80 -19.00 -18.49
#